data_d978999ffc14bcccf4ea58e8cc94a237
#
_entry.id   d978999ffc14bcccf4ea58e8cc94a237
#
_cell.length_a   1.000
_cell.length_b   1.000
_cell.length_c   1.000
_cell.angle_alpha   90.00
_cell.angle_beta   90.00
_cell.angle_gamma   90.00
#
_symmetry.space_group_name_H-M   'P 1'
#
loop_
_entity.id
_entity.type
_entity.pdbx_description
1 polymer ?
#
loop_
_entity_poly.entity_id
_entity_poly.type
_entity_poly.pdbx_seq_one_letter_code
_entity_poly.pdbx_strand_id
1 'polypeptide(L)'
;MNIWGITGTNGKTTTTWVLAELLRAAGRKCGYVTTVEVDTGSRKFSTGYTTPPLKVLKDIFAEMEQNGLTDCVMEVSSHAIHQRRFGDTVFAGGAFTNLTEDHLDYHKTMAAYFDAKLDFARIIASQGNPLPSAGRRELPPYAICLDGGMGDEMYEAAGTLPLNVLPVTWRRPHFDLSGLKLAGDYNKSNVLLAAALAEAAGVEHDVIQSAIPLLHPRWGRLEEVETASKARVFVDYAHTDDALRNVLSTVRKFTSGKVWAVFGAGGDRDPMKRPLMGKAAAETADVLVVTSDNPRSEEPESIISQIASGIGETKFIVESDRRKAIFYALCNADADDTVVVCGKGHETTQEVKDVKYPFDDREVCREFC
;
A
#
# COMPACT_ATOMS: atom_id res chain seq x y z
N MET A 1 5.69 -15.22 19.65
CA MET A 1 5.56 -13.88 19.02
C MET A 1 4.13 -13.75 18.46
N ASN A 2 3.42 -12.62 18.67
CA ASN A 2 2.11 -12.37 18.06
C ASN A 2 2.28 -11.94 16.61
N ILE A 3 1.55 -12.54 15.69
CA ILE A 3 1.63 -12.22 14.26
C ILE A 3 0.30 -11.60 13.83
N TRP A 4 0.38 -10.39 13.24
CA TRP A 4 -0.76 -9.62 12.74
C TRP A 4 -0.71 -9.59 11.22
N GLY A 5 -1.82 -9.90 10.56
CA GLY A 5 -1.87 -9.98 9.11
C GLY A 5 -2.74 -8.90 8.47
N ILE A 6 -2.22 -8.22 7.45
CA ILE A 6 -2.94 -7.15 6.74
C ILE A 6 -3.16 -7.56 5.30
N THR A 7 -4.43 -7.67 4.88
CA THR A 7 -4.80 -7.98 3.50
C THR A 7 -5.63 -6.87 2.86
N GLY A 8 -5.71 -6.86 1.54
CA GLY A 8 -6.46 -5.91 0.72
C GLY A 8 -5.79 -5.68 -0.64
N THR A 9 -6.36 -4.86 -1.51
CA THR A 9 -5.71 -4.47 -2.77
C THR A 9 -4.68 -3.38 -2.50
N ASN A 10 -5.07 -2.25 -1.95
CA ASN A 10 -4.26 -1.09 -1.63
C ASN A 10 -4.15 -0.90 -0.11
N GLY A 11 -3.14 -0.15 0.36
CA GLY A 11 -3.00 0.23 1.77
C GLY A 11 -2.30 -0.77 2.69
N LYS A 12 -2.05 -2.02 2.28
CA LYS A 12 -1.41 -3.05 3.10
C LYS A 12 -0.10 -2.58 3.75
N THR A 13 0.83 -2.07 2.96
CA THR A 13 2.16 -1.62 3.42
C THR A 13 2.05 -0.52 4.48
N THR A 14 1.22 0.49 4.21
CA THR A 14 1.00 1.60 5.14
C THR A 14 0.38 1.10 6.44
N THR A 15 -0.70 0.30 6.38
CA THR A 15 -1.36 -0.24 7.57
C THR A 15 -0.42 -1.15 8.39
N THR A 16 0.37 -2.00 7.71
CA THR A 16 1.37 -2.86 8.35
C THR A 16 2.41 -2.06 9.11
N TRP A 17 2.98 -1.05 8.47
CA TRP A 17 3.96 -0.19 9.11
C TRP A 17 3.35 0.63 10.25
N VAL A 18 2.18 1.24 10.04
CA VAL A 18 1.51 2.03 11.09
C VAL A 18 1.22 1.18 12.33
N LEU A 19 0.69 -0.04 12.16
CA LEU A 19 0.44 -0.93 13.29
C LEU A 19 1.74 -1.26 14.04
N ALA A 20 2.83 -1.53 13.32
CA ALA A 20 4.13 -1.78 13.95
C ALA A 20 4.61 -0.55 14.76
N GLU A 21 4.47 0.67 14.24
CA GLU A 21 4.83 1.90 14.96
C GLU A 21 3.94 2.14 16.20
N LEU A 22 2.64 1.88 16.11
CA LEU A 22 1.73 2.00 17.25
C LEU A 22 2.06 1.00 18.37
N LEU A 23 2.39 -0.24 17.99
CA LEU A 23 2.85 -1.25 18.96
C LEU A 23 4.20 -0.85 19.61
N ARG A 24 5.12 -0.26 18.83
CA ARG A 24 6.39 0.28 19.32
C ARG A 24 6.20 1.46 20.26
N ALA A 25 5.26 2.35 19.94
CA ALA A 25 4.91 3.48 20.83
C ALA A 25 4.43 3.00 22.21
N ALA A 26 3.81 1.82 22.29
CA ALA A 26 3.44 1.16 23.54
C ALA A 26 4.60 0.39 24.20
N GLY A 27 5.84 0.57 23.75
CA GLY A 27 7.01 -0.11 24.30
C GLY A 27 7.19 -1.58 23.88
N ARG A 28 6.37 -2.07 22.92
CA ARG A 28 6.49 -3.45 22.43
C ARG A 28 7.62 -3.57 21.40
N LYS A 29 8.32 -4.69 21.40
CA LYS A 29 9.33 -4.98 20.39
C LYS A 29 8.63 -5.60 19.16
N CYS A 30 8.42 -4.79 18.13
CA CYS A 30 7.67 -5.18 16.94
C CYS A 30 8.54 -5.13 15.69
N GLY A 31 8.52 -6.20 14.90
CA GLY A 31 9.05 -6.27 13.55
C GLY A 31 7.93 -6.16 12.51
N TYR A 32 8.29 -6.14 11.23
CA TYR A 32 7.30 -6.21 10.14
C TYR A 32 7.85 -6.92 8.90
N VAL A 33 6.93 -7.41 8.07
CA VAL A 33 7.21 -8.01 6.76
C VAL A 33 6.31 -7.32 5.73
N THR A 34 6.90 -6.51 4.85
CA THR A 34 6.18 -5.79 3.81
C THR A 34 6.75 -6.07 2.42
N THR A 35 6.05 -5.62 1.39
CA THR A 35 6.56 -5.62 0.00
C THR A 35 7.89 -4.89 -0.12
N VAL A 36 8.07 -3.84 0.68
CA VAL A 36 9.21 -2.91 0.61
C VAL A 36 10.38 -3.39 1.43
N GLU A 37 10.13 -3.68 2.69
CA GLU A 37 11.16 -3.92 3.70
C GLU A 37 10.67 -4.95 4.72
N VAL A 38 11.58 -5.77 5.17
CA VAL A 38 11.45 -6.62 6.36
C VAL A 38 12.31 -6.01 7.45
N ASP A 39 11.77 -5.84 8.65
CA ASP A 39 12.48 -5.40 9.84
C ASP A 39 12.47 -6.51 10.89
N THR A 40 13.60 -7.12 11.15
CA THR A 40 13.77 -8.20 12.15
C THR A 40 14.21 -7.69 13.53
N GLY A 41 14.26 -6.36 13.69
CA GLY A 41 14.78 -5.72 14.92
C GLY A 41 16.29 -5.58 14.95
N SER A 42 17.05 -6.43 14.27
CA SER A 42 18.52 -6.33 14.16
C SER A 42 18.95 -5.82 12.78
N ARG A 43 18.18 -6.07 11.75
CA ARG A 43 18.47 -5.64 10.37
C ARG A 43 17.21 -5.37 9.58
N LYS A 44 17.39 -4.61 8.50
CA LYS A 44 16.36 -4.31 7.51
C LYS A 44 16.83 -4.77 6.13
N PHE A 45 15.92 -5.40 5.36
CA PHE A 45 16.23 -5.92 4.02
C PHE A 45 14.95 -6.13 3.22
N SER A 46 15.08 -6.29 1.91
CA SER A 46 13.95 -6.65 1.03
C SER A 46 14.03 -8.11 0.61
N THR A 47 12.88 -8.77 0.56
CA THR A 47 12.77 -10.15 0.03
C THR A 47 12.32 -10.18 -1.43
N GLY A 48 11.86 -9.05 -1.98
CA GLY A 48 11.23 -8.97 -3.29
C GLY A 48 9.81 -9.55 -3.35
N TYR A 49 9.22 -9.90 -2.20
CA TYR A 49 7.86 -10.45 -2.09
C TYR A 49 7.01 -9.64 -1.13
N THR A 50 5.73 -9.45 -1.46
CA THR A 50 4.73 -8.93 -0.51
C THR A 50 4.55 -9.89 0.67
N THR A 51 4.43 -11.17 0.38
CA THR A 51 4.41 -12.25 1.37
C THR A 51 5.41 -13.29 0.89
N PRO A 52 6.56 -13.43 1.56
CA PRO A 52 7.59 -14.39 1.20
C PRO A 52 7.10 -15.85 1.22
N PRO A 53 7.80 -16.77 0.52
CA PRO A 53 7.54 -18.19 0.64
C PRO A 53 7.74 -18.71 2.07
N LEU A 54 7.03 -19.78 2.45
CA LEU A 54 6.99 -20.33 3.81
C LEU A 54 8.38 -20.52 4.45
N LYS A 55 9.34 -21.05 3.70
CA LYS A 55 10.70 -21.24 4.23
C LYS A 55 11.34 -19.92 4.65
N VAL A 56 11.24 -18.90 3.80
CA VAL A 56 11.79 -17.56 4.08
C VAL A 56 11.07 -16.92 5.25
N LEU A 57 9.74 -17.05 5.35
CA LEU A 57 8.96 -16.55 6.49
C LEU A 57 9.38 -17.21 7.80
N LYS A 58 9.60 -18.54 7.81
CA LYS A 58 10.07 -19.26 9.01
C LYS A 58 11.43 -18.75 9.47
N ASP A 59 12.35 -18.53 8.53
CA ASP A 59 13.69 -18.00 8.84
C ASP A 59 13.59 -16.57 9.42
N ILE A 60 12.74 -15.71 8.84
CA ILE A 60 12.46 -14.35 9.34
C ILE A 60 11.86 -14.38 10.74
N PHE A 61 10.85 -15.21 10.99
CA PHE A 61 10.20 -15.30 12.30
C PHE A 61 11.17 -15.84 13.37
N ALA A 62 11.98 -16.85 13.03
CA ALA A 62 13.00 -17.36 13.93
C ALA A 62 14.03 -16.28 14.30
N GLU A 63 14.48 -15.47 13.34
CA GLU A 63 15.39 -14.35 13.61
C GLU A 63 14.71 -13.28 14.49
N MET A 64 13.46 -12.92 14.23
CA MET A 64 12.70 -11.99 15.07
C MET A 64 12.59 -12.50 16.52
N GLU A 65 12.28 -13.78 16.73
CA GLU A 65 12.21 -14.40 18.06
C GLU A 65 13.57 -14.41 18.77
N GLN A 66 14.66 -14.71 18.06
CA GLN A 66 16.03 -14.61 18.60
C GLN A 66 16.40 -13.19 19.02
N ASN A 67 15.89 -12.18 18.29
CA ASN A 67 16.07 -10.76 18.64
C ASN A 67 15.10 -10.30 19.76
N GLY A 68 14.26 -11.21 20.26
CA GLY A 68 13.34 -10.94 21.37
C GLY A 68 12.15 -10.06 20.98
N LEU A 69 11.73 -10.08 19.70
CA LEU A 69 10.51 -9.39 19.27
C LEU A 69 9.28 -10.11 19.83
N THR A 70 8.34 -9.31 20.31
CA THR A 70 7.06 -9.79 20.85
C THR A 70 5.96 -9.84 19.81
N ASP A 71 6.10 -9.03 18.75
CA ASP A 71 5.12 -8.84 17.70
C ASP A 71 5.76 -8.77 16.31
N CYS A 72 5.02 -9.23 15.31
CA CYS A 72 5.31 -9.06 13.91
C CYS A 72 4.03 -8.66 13.18
N VAL A 73 4.09 -7.62 12.36
CA VAL A 73 3.00 -7.25 11.45
C VAL A 73 3.40 -7.59 10.03
N MET A 74 2.55 -8.29 9.27
CA MET A 74 2.90 -8.70 7.91
C MET A 74 1.81 -8.43 6.89
N GLU A 75 2.22 -8.08 5.68
CA GLU A 75 1.32 -8.06 4.53
C GLU A 75 0.95 -9.48 4.12
N VAL A 76 -0.34 -9.72 3.89
CA VAL A 76 -0.88 -11.00 3.42
C VAL A 76 -1.55 -10.80 2.06
N SER A 77 -0.84 -11.14 0.99
CA SER A 77 -1.35 -11.03 -0.39
C SER A 77 -2.36 -12.13 -0.70
N SER A 78 -3.28 -11.89 -1.64
CA SER A 78 -4.26 -12.88 -2.08
C SER A 78 -3.60 -14.14 -2.67
N HIS A 79 -2.49 -14.00 -3.37
CA HIS A 79 -1.67 -15.11 -3.83
C HIS A 79 -1.14 -15.94 -2.67
N ALA A 80 -0.65 -15.29 -1.61
CA ALA A 80 -0.13 -15.98 -0.43
C ALA A 80 -1.23 -16.73 0.33
N ILE A 81 -2.43 -16.17 0.40
CA ILE A 81 -3.60 -16.82 0.99
C ILE A 81 -3.95 -18.08 0.18
N HIS A 82 -4.15 -17.93 -1.13
CA HIS A 82 -4.49 -19.03 -2.01
C HIS A 82 -3.43 -20.14 -2.03
N GLN A 83 -2.14 -19.76 -2.00
CA GLN A 83 -1.01 -20.68 -2.01
C GLN A 83 -0.58 -21.15 -0.62
N ARG A 84 -1.26 -20.73 0.46
CA ARG A 84 -0.93 -21.05 1.87
C ARG A 84 0.54 -20.80 2.20
N ARG A 85 1.13 -19.70 1.71
CA ARG A 85 2.57 -19.39 1.89
C ARG A 85 2.99 -19.19 3.35
N PHE A 86 2.06 -18.90 4.24
CA PHE A 86 2.31 -18.75 5.67
C PHE A 86 2.16 -20.06 6.47
N GLY A 87 1.77 -21.19 5.82
CA GLY A 87 1.67 -22.53 6.45
C GLY A 87 0.80 -22.51 7.70
N ASP A 88 1.36 -23.02 8.80
CA ASP A 88 0.68 -23.14 10.12
C ASP A 88 0.86 -21.89 11.00
N THR A 89 1.25 -20.75 10.44
CA THR A 89 1.38 -19.49 11.19
C THR A 89 0.06 -19.14 11.86
N VAL A 90 0.08 -18.97 13.18
CA VAL A 90 -1.07 -18.55 13.97
C VAL A 90 -1.10 -17.03 14.04
N PHE A 91 -2.20 -16.43 13.57
CA PHE A 91 -2.38 -14.98 13.59
C PHE A 91 -3.10 -14.54 14.85
N ALA A 92 -2.57 -13.51 15.50
CA ALA A 92 -3.20 -12.85 16.65
C ALA A 92 -4.44 -12.04 16.26
N GLY A 93 -4.51 -11.63 14.99
CA GLY A 93 -5.61 -10.90 14.38
C GLY A 93 -5.25 -10.43 13.00
N GLY A 94 -6.16 -9.70 12.36
CA GLY A 94 -5.91 -9.20 11.00
C GLY A 94 -6.76 -8.01 10.62
N ALA A 95 -6.47 -7.47 9.42
CA ALA A 95 -7.28 -6.42 8.82
C ALA A 95 -7.49 -6.62 7.32
N PHE A 96 -8.63 -6.11 6.85
CA PHE A 96 -8.97 -5.93 5.45
C PHE A 96 -9.05 -4.44 5.11
N THR A 97 -8.23 -4.01 4.15
CA THR A 97 -8.17 -2.58 3.77
C THR A 97 -9.20 -2.21 2.71
N ASN A 98 -9.25 -2.93 1.60
CA ASN A 98 -10.18 -2.74 0.48
C ASN A 98 -10.04 -3.86 -0.56
N LEU A 99 -10.99 -3.90 -1.50
CA LEU A 99 -10.88 -4.69 -2.73
C LEU A 99 -11.28 -3.83 -3.91
N THR A 100 -10.35 -3.58 -4.81
CA THR A 100 -10.55 -2.95 -6.11
C THR A 100 -9.97 -3.83 -7.20
N GLU A 101 -10.26 -3.53 -8.46
CA GLU A 101 -9.82 -4.38 -9.57
C GLU A 101 -8.29 -4.45 -9.65
N ASP A 102 -7.77 -5.66 -9.44
CA ASP A 102 -6.36 -6.01 -9.62
C ASP A 102 -6.25 -7.54 -9.64
N HIS A 103 -5.14 -8.08 -10.15
CA HIS A 103 -4.82 -9.51 -10.15
C HIS A 103 -5.88 -10.43 -10.81
N LEU A 104 -6.68 -9.92 -11.76
CA LEU A 104 -7.66 -10.74 -12.50
C LEU A 104 -6.99 -11.69 -13.50
N ASP A 105 -5.74 -11.44 -13.87
CA ASP A 105 -4.89 -12.40 -14.57
C ASP A 105 -4.76 -13.72 -13.78
N TYR A 106 -4.71 -13.64 -12.45
CA TYR A 106 -4.61 -14.77 -11.53
C TYR A 106 -5.97 -15.27 -11.04
N HIS A 107 -6.81 -14.40 -10.46
CA HIS A 107 -8.08 -14.77 -9.82
C HIS A 107 -9.25 -14.92 -10.79
N LYS A 108 -9.13 -14.45 -12.04
CA LYS A 108 -10.11 -14.50 -13.14
C LYS A 108 -11.37 -13.67 -12.93
N THR A 109 -11.90 -13.56 -11.72
CA THR A 109 -13.11 -12.77 -11.41
C THR A 109 -12.96 -12.02 -10.10
N MET A 110 -13.66 -10.89 -9.94
CA MET A 110 -13.72 -10.15 -8.67
C MET A 110 -14.31 -11.00 -7.53
N ALA A 111 -15.25 -11.89 -7.83
CA ALA A 111 -15.81 -12.79 -6.80
C ALA A 111 -14.76 -13.77 -6.27
N ALA A 112 -13.94 -14.39 -7.14
CA ALA A 112 -12.86 -15.27 -6.72
C ALA A 112 -11.75 -14.48 -5.97
N TYR A 113 -11.49 -13.23 -6.37
CA TYR A 113 -10.55 -12.37 -5.68
C TYR A 113 -11.03 -11.97 -4.28
N PHE A 114 -12.34 -11.66 -4.14
CA PHE A 114 -12.99 -11.42 -2.85
C PHE A 114 -12.90 -12.65 -1.94
N ASP A 115 -13.30 -13.82 -2.46
CA ASP A 115 -13.29 -15.07 -1.69
C ASP A 115 -11.88 -15.43 -1.22
N ALA A 116 -10.86 -15.23 -2.06
CA ALA A 116 -9.47 -15.42 -1.67
C ALA A 116 -9.05 -14.52 -0.50
N LYS A 117 -9.55 -13.28 -0.40
CA LYS A 117 -9.28 -12.41 0.76
C LYS A 117 -10.13 -12.77 1.98
N LEU A 118 -11.38 -13.18 1.79
CA LEU A 118 -12.25 -13.67 2.86
C LEU A 118 -11.69 -14.95 3.49
N ASP A 119 -10.99 -15.79 2.72
CA ASP A 119 -10.29 -16.96 3.25
C ASP A 119 -9.27 -16.60 4.33
N PHE A 120 -8.68 -15.41 4.30
CA PHE A 120 -7.80 -14.98 5.38
C PHE A 120 -8.57 -14.79 6.71
N ALA A 121 -9.75 -14.19 6.66
CA ALA A 121 -10.63 -14.10 7.84
C ALA A 121 -11.06 -15.49 8.34
N ARG A 122 -11.40 -16.41 7.43
CA ARG A 122 -11.73 -17.81 7.78
C ARG A 122 -10.56 -18.53 8.45
N ILE A 123 -9.33 -18.29 8.00
CA ILE A 123 -8.12 -18.87 8.60
C ILE A 123 -7.96 -18.37 10.04
N ILE A 124 -8.02 -17.06 10.26
CA ILE A 124 -7.91 -16.47 11.62
C ILE A 124 -9.02 -17.03 12.52
N ALA A 125 -10.27 -17.06 12.04
CA ALA A 125 -11.41 -17.60 12.76
C ALA A 125 -11.22 -19.07 13.19
N SER A 126 -10.61 -19.89 12.33
CA SER A 126 -10.38 -21.31 12.61
C SER A 126 -9.28 -21.56 13.64
N GLN A 127 -8.36 -20.63 13.81
CA GLN A 127 -7.22 -20.75 14.74
C GLN A 127 -7.59 -20.36 16.18
N GLY A 128 -8.69 -19.62 16.38
CA GLY A 128 -9.06 -19.04 17.67
C GLY A 128 -8.14 -17.89 18.08
N ASN A 129 -8.36 -17.34 19.26
CA ASN A 129 -7.55 -16.21 19.75
C ASN A 129 -6.30 -16.72 20.51
N PRO A 130 -5.07 -16.48 20.02
CA PRO A 130 -3.84 -16.83 20.72
C PRO A 130 -3.43 -15.81 21.78
N LEU A 131 -4.10 -14.65 21.86
CA LEU A 131 -3.76 -13.61 22.84
C LEU A 131 -4.15 -14.03 24.25
N PRO A 132 -3.31 -13.71 25.28
CA PRO A 132 -3.66 -13.97 26.66
C PRO A 132 -4.90 -13.16 27.04
N SER A 133 -6.01 -13.82 27.35
CA SER A 133 -7.21 -13.18 27.86
C SER A 133 -7.36 -13.47 29.35
N ALA A 134 -7.74 -12.46 30.13
CA ALA A 134 -8.06 -12.60 31.56
C ALA A 134 -9.36 -13.35 31.75
N GLY A 135 -9.37 -14.66 31.44
CA GLY A 135 -10.45 -15.59 31.84
C GLY A 135 -11.67 -15.71 30.91
N ARG A 136 -11.72 -15.03 29.76
CA ARG A 136 -12.71 -15.24 28.69
C ARG A 136 -12.04 -15.64 27.40
N ARG A 137 -12.60 -16.61 26.64
CA ARG A 137 -12.21 -16.85 25.23
C ARG A 137 -12.68 -15.66 24.40
N GLU A 138 -11.84 -14.66 24.26
CA GLU A 138 -12.12 -13.57 23.32
C GLU A 138 -11.88 -14.07 21.91
N LEU A 139 -12.75 -13.63 20.99
CA LEU A 139 -12.59 -13.94 19.56
C LEU A 139 -11.41 -13.13 18.98
N PRO A 140 -10.65 -13.68 18.00
CA PRO A 140 -9.55 -12.94 17.39
C PRO A 140 -10.06 -11.69 16.68
N PRO A 141 -9.39 -10.52 16.83
CA PRO A 141 -9.82 -9.27 16.21
C PRO A 141 -9.57 -9.27 14.70
N TYR A 142 -10.55 -8.77 13.95
CA TYR A 142 -10.45 -8.57 12.51
C TYR A 142 -11.02 -7.21 12.13
N ALA A 143 -10.14 -6.25 11.81
CA ALA A 143 -10.54 -4.89 11.46
C ALA A 143 -10.88 -4.78 9.96
N ILE A 144 -11.99 -4.11 9.63
CA ILE A 144 -12.48 -3.99 8.25
C ILE A 144 -12.75 -2.53 7.93
N CYS A 145 -12.12 -2.04 6.85
CA CYS A 145 -12.38 -0.71 6.31
C CYS A 145 -13.70 -0.70 5.54
N LEU A 146 -14.67 0.08 6.01
CA LEU A 146 -15.97 0.28 5.35
C LEU A 146 -15.91 1.35 4.23
N ASP A 147 -14.88 2.20 4.23
CA ASP A 147 -14.71 3.24 3.20
C ASP A 147 -14.03 2.72 1.92
N GLY A 148 -13.50 1.52 1.95
CA GLY A 148 -12.84 0.84 0.83
C GLY A 148 -13.81 0.06 -0.05
N GLY A 149 -13.41 -0.25 -1.28
CA GLY A 149 -14.20 -1.12 -2.15
C GLY A 149 -14.50 -2.47 -1.49
N MET A 150 -15.75 -2.91 -1.57
CA MET A 150 -16.29 -4.16 -0.99
C MET A 150 -16.08 -4.29 0.54
N GLY A 151 -16.04 -3.16 1.25
CA GLY A 151 -15.87 -3.14 2.71
C GLY A 151 -17.11 -3.66 3.43
N ASP A 152 -18.30 -3.23 2.99
CA ASP A 152 -19.58 -3.65 3.57
C ASP A 152 -19.82 -5.14 3.36
N GLU A 153 -19.55 -5.67 2.15
CA GLU A 153 -19.67 -7.10 1.83
C GLU A 153 -18.68 -7.93 2.66
N MET A 154 -17.47 -7.43 2.87
CA MET A 154 -16.48 -8.11 3.72
C MET A 154 -16.93 -8.10 5.19
N TYR A 155 -17.51 -7.00 5.66
CA TYR A 155 -18.03 -6.89 7.02
C TYR A 155 -19.16 -7.87 7.28
N GLU A 156 -20.13 -7.95 6.36
CA GLU A 156 -21.23 -8.91 6.46
C GLU A 156 -20.73 -10.36 6.43
N ALA A 157 -19.83 -10.69 5.48
CA ALA A 157 -19.30 -12.05 5.36
C ALA A 157 -18.45 -12.46 6.58
N ALA A 158 -17.57 -11.59 7.06
CA ALA A 158 -16.74 -11.86 8.23
C ALA A 158 -17.54 -11.89 9.53
N GLY A 159 -18.65 -11.15 9.61
CA GLY A 159 -19.57 -11.16 10.75
C GLY A 159 -20.25 -12.52 10.99
N THR A 160 -20.24 -13.43 10.01
CA THR A 160 -20.72 -14.81 10.17
C THR A 160 -19.70 -15.76 10.79
N LEU A 161 -18.45 -15.31 10.93
CA LEU A 161 -17.33 -16.10 11.44
C LEU A 161 -17.10 -15.83 12.94
N PRO A 162 -16.46 -16.75 13.68
CA PRO A 162 -16.11 -16.55 15.09
C PRO A 162 -14.92 -15.56 15.21
N LEU A 163 -15.18 -14.29 14.88
CA LEU A 163 -14.24 -13.17 14.92
C LEU A 163 -14.84 -12.00 15.73
N ASN A 164 -13.98 -11.25 16.40
CA ASN A 164 -14.33 -9.90 16.89
C ASN A 164 -14.13 -8.92 15.74
N VAL A 165 -15.19 -8.69 14.96
CA VAL A 165 -15.14 -7.84 13.77
C VAL A 165 -15.22 -6.37 14.17
N LEU A 166 -14.19 -5.60 13.80
CA LEU A 166 -14.02 -4.20 14.12
C LEU A 166 -14.28 -3.34 12.86
N PRO A 167 -15.48 -2.75 12.70
CA PRO A 167 -15.75 -1.86 11.56
C PRO A 167 -15.02 -0.53 11.72
N VAL A 168 -14.33 -0.09 10.66
CA VAL A 168 -13.52 1.11 10.65
C VAL A 168 -13.95 2.03 9.51
N THR A 169 -14.22 3.30 9.81
CA THR A 169 -14.49 4.35 8.83
C THR A 169 -13.86 5.68 9.24
N TRP A 170 -13.19 6.34 8.29
CA TRP A 170 -12.63 7.68 8.54
C TRP A 170 -13.71 8.76 8.65
N ARG A 171 -14.93 8.51 8.21
CA ARG A 171 -16.07 9.46 8.31
C ARG A 171 -16.58 9.62 9.74
N ARG A 172 -16.28 8.63 10.61
CA ARG A 172 -16.58 8.67 12.05
C ARG A 172 -15.37 8.09 12.79
N PRO A 173 -14.26 8.84 12.84
CA PRO A 173 -13.03 8.32 13.42
C PRO A 173 -13.15 8.19 14.93
N HIS A 174 -12.60 7.09 15.47
CA HIS A 174 -12.49 6.87 16.91
C HIS A 174 -11.30 7.63 17.53
N PHE A 175 -10.35 8.05 16.70
CA PHE A 175 -9.16 8.81 17.07
C PHE A 175 -9.16 10.17 16.36
N ASP A 176 -8.61 11.21 17.01
CA ASP A 176 -8.37 12.50 16.36
C ASP A 176 -7.23 12.38 15.33
N LEU A 177 -7.53 12.70 14.09
CA LEU A 177 -6.60 12.64 12.95
C LEU A 177 -6.10 14.02 12.51
N SER A 178 -6.42 15.08 13.25
CA SER A 178 -6.08 16.48 12.88
C SER A 178 -4.57 16.70 12.72
N GLY A 179 -3.74 15.99 13.49
CA GLY A 179 -2.28 16.03 13.42
C GLY A 179 -1.64 15.01 12.47
N LEU A 180 -2.43 14.22 11.75
CA LEU A 180 -1.91 13.18 10.86
C LEU A 180 -1.20 13.78 9.65
N LYS A 181 0.08 13.41 9.44
CA LYS A 181 0.91 13.87 8.33
C LYS A 181 0.79 13.01 7.07
N LEU A 182 0.15 11.85 7.14
CA LEU A 182 -0.17 11.04 5.97
C LEU A 182 -1.40 11.63 5.27
N ALA A 183 -1.22 12.20 4.10
CA ALA A 183 -2.29 12.82 3.34
C ALA A 183 -3.25 11.77 2.73
N GLY A 184 -4.51 12.17 2.54
CA GLY A 184 -5.55 11.39 1.88
C GLY A 184 -6.46 10.59 2.81
N ASP A 185 -7.73 10.50 2.40
CA ASP A 185 -8.75 9.82 3.19
C ASP A 185 -8.46 8.31 3.31
N TYR A 186 -7.86 7.71 2.26
CA TYR A 186 -7.40 6.33 2.30
C TYR A 186 -6.31 6.09 3.37
N ASN A 187 -5.43 7.07 3.62
CA ASN A 187 -4.44 6.96 4.69
C ASN A 187 -5.07 7.13 6.08
N LYS A 188 -6.12 7.94 6.21
CA LYS A 188 -6.93 7.98 7.43
C LYS A 188 -7.50 6.59 7.75
N SER A 189 -8.08 5.90 6.76
CA SER A 189 -8.58 4.53 6.92
C SER A 189 -7.46 3.55 7.29
N ASN A 190 -6.28 3.63 6.64
CA ASN A 190 -5.14 2.78 6.96
C ASN A 190 -4.67 2.95 8.41
N VAL A 191 -4.60 4.20 8.88
CA VAL A 191 -4.22 4.53 10.28
C VAL A 191 -5.26 4.01 11.26
N LEU A 192 -6.54 4.22 10.98
CA LEU A 192 -7.63 3.76 11.86
C LEU A 192 -7.74 2.24 11.93
N LEU A 193 -7.49 1.52 10.83
CA LEU A 193 -7.38 0.05 10.83
C LEU A 193 -6.26 -0.42 11.75
N ALA A 194 -5.08 0.19 11.63
CA ALA A 194 -3.94 -0.11 12.48
C ALA A 194 -4.22 0.23 13.94
N ALA A 195 -4.86 1.37 14.21
CA ALA A 195 -5.24 1.80 15.55
C ALA A 195 -6.25 0.85 16.20
N ALA A 196 -7.27 0.41 15.46
CA ALA A 196 -8.25 -0.58 15.96
C ALA A 196 -7.59 -1.92 16.32
N LEU A 197 -6.62 -2.39 15.53
CA LEU A 197 -5.87 -3.60 15.88
C LEU A 197 -4.91 -3.37 17.06
N ALA A 198 -4.26 -2.20 17.17
CA ALA A 198 -3.40 -1.86 18.30
C ALA A 198 -4.20 -1.83 19.61
N GLU A 199 -5.39 -1.21 19.60
CA GLU A 199 -6.31 -1.19 20.75
C GLU A 199 -6.77 -2.60 21.13
N ALA A 200 -7.14 -3.43 20.14
CA ALA A 200 -7.46 -4.84 20.34
C ALA A 200 -6.26 -5.67 20.84
N ALA A 201 -5.05 -5.24 20.57
CA ALA A 201 -3.82 -5.81 21.11
C ALA A 201 -3.52 -5.36 22.54
N GLY A 202 -4.36 -4.49 23.14
CA GLY A 202 -4.23 -3.96 24.49
C GLY A 202 -3.35 -2.71 24.59
N VAL A 203 -3.14 -1.98 23.49
CA VAL A 203 -2.49 -0.65 23.54
C VAL A 203 -3.51 0.38 24.03
N GLU A 204 -3.13 1.15 25.03
CA GLU A 204 -3.98 2.20 25.60
C GLU A 204 -4.31 3.29 24.57
N HIS A 205 -5.56 3.78 24.59
CA HIS A 205 -6.09 4.79 23.67
C HIS A 205 -5.18 6.03 23.57
N ASP A 206 -4.74 6.58 24.71
CA ASP A 206 -3.91 7.78 24.77
C ASP A 206 -2.52 7.59 24.16
N VAL A 207 -1.97 6.37 24.24
CA VAL A 207 -0.69 6.02 23.58
C VAL A 207 -0.86 6.04 22.05
N ILE A 208 -1.94 5.43 21.54
CA ILE A 208 -2.27 5.45 20.11
C ILE A 208 -2.48 6.89 19.65
N GLN A 209 -3.30 7.65 20.36
CA GLN A 209 -3.62 9.04 20.04
C GLN A 209 -2.36 9.91 19.97
N SER A 210 -1.44 9.74 20.91
CA SER A 210 -0.19 10.49 20.94
C SER A 210 0.79 10.09 19.84
N ALA A 211 0.72 8.87 19.33
CA ALA A 211 1.60 8.38 18.27
C ALA A 211 1.14 8.82 16.87
N ILE A 212 -0.16 9.03 16.63
CA ILE A 212 -0.70 9.40 15.31
C ILE A 212 0.00 10.62 14.68
N PRO A 213 0.24 11.74 15.37
CA PRO A 213 0.92 12.91 14.78
C PRO A 213 2.41 12.65 14.41
N LEU A 214 3.00 11.57 14.91
CA LEU A 214 4.39 11.21 14.67
C LEU A 214 4.57 10.30 13.45
N LEU A 215 3.47 9.84 12.86
CA LEU A 215 3.49 9.02 11.64
C LEU A 215 3.84 9.88 10.42
N HIS A 216 4.81 9.47 9.64
CA HIS A 216 5.28 10.18 8.44
C HIS A 216 5.17 9.30 7.19
N PRO A 217 4.90 9.86 5.98
CA PRO A 217 4.97 9.11 4.73
C PRO A 217 6.34 8.44 4.57
N ARG A 218 6.34 7.23 4.00
CA ARG A 218 7.55 6.43 3.77
C ARG A 218 7.46 5.65 2.47
N TRP A 219 8.62 5.28 1.92
CA TRP A 219 8.76 4.29 0.86
C TRP A 219 7.93 4.58 -0.39
N GLY A 220 7.98 5.83 -0.88
CA GLY A 220 7.22 6.19 -2.06
C GLY A 220 5.72 5.95 -1.90
N ARG A 221 5.16 6.33 -0.75
CA ARG A 221 3.72 6.36 -0.46
C ARG A 221 3.29 7.80 -0.22
N LEU A 222 3.06 8.53 -1.31
CA LEU A 222 2.89 9.98 -1.34
C LEU A 222 4.02 10.67 -0.55
N GLU A 223 5.26 10.24 -0.81
CA GLU A 223 6.48 10.74 -0.18
C GLU A 223 6.90 12.04 -0.86
N GLU A 224 6.94 13.14 -0.11
CA GLU A 224 7.44 14.42 -0.63
C GLU A 224 8.95 14.37 -0.78
N VAL A 225 9.46 14.79 -1.93
CA VAL A 225 10.88 14.76 -2.28
C VAL A 225 11.35 16.19 -2.50
N GLU A 226 12.37 16.61 -1.76
CA GLU A 226 13.04 17.90 -1.97
C GLU A 226 13.84 17.87 -3.28
N THR A 227 13.60 18.86 -4.13
CA THR A 227 14.25 19.02 -5.45
C THR A 227 14.52 20.49 -5.71
N ALA A 228 15.28 20.81 -6.78
CA ALA A 228 15.43 22.19 -7.25
C ALA A 228 14.25 22.69 -8.10
N SER A 229 13.23 21.86 -8.34
CA SER A 229 11.98 22.30 -8.98
C SER A 229 11.28 23.38 -8.14
N LYS A 230 10.59 24.30 -8.82
CA LYS A 230 9.74 25.27 -8.16
C LYS A 230 8.48 24.62 -7.54
N ALA A 231 7.99 23.56 -8.17
CA ALA A 231 6.80 22.83 -7.76
C ALA A 231 7.10 21.91 -6.58
N ARG A 232 6.05 21.56 -5.80
CA ARG A 232 6.13 20.44 -4.86
C ARG A 232 6.18 19.13 -5.63
N VAL A 233 6.99 18.19 -5.15
CA VAL A 233 7.22 16.91 -5.83
C VAL A 233 6.92 15.76 -4.90
N PHE A 234 6.09 14.83 -5.35
CA PHE A 234 5.75 13.62 -4.63
C PHE A 234 6.07 12.38 -5.45
N VAL A 235 6.49 11.32 -4.78
CA VAL A 235 6.66 9.98 -5.37
C VAL A 235 5.67 9.02 -4.73
N ASP A 236 4.97 8.23 -5.55
CA ASP A 236 3.97 7.25 -5.09
C ASP A 236 4.04 5.93 -5.86
N TYR A 237 3.63 4.86 -5.20
CA TYR A 237 3.56 3.51 -5.78
C TYR A 237 2.26 3.25 -6.57
N ALA A 238 1.40 4.22 -6.76
CA ALA A 238 0.14 4.07 -7.48
C ALA A 238 0.37 3.51 -8.89
N HIS A 239 -0.06 2.27 -9.13
CA HIS A 239 0.13 1.52 -10.37
C HIS A 239 -1.18 0.83 -10.85
N THR A 240 -2.32 1.23 -10.27
CA THR A 240 -3.67 0.87 -10.70
C THR A 240 -4.48 2.15 -10.91
N ASP A 241 -5.58 2.07 -11.64
CA ASP A 241 -6.48 3.21 -11.88
C ASP A 241 -7.06 3.78 -10.58
N ASP A 242 -7.51 2.91 -9.66
CA ASP A 242 -8.01 3.31 -8.35
C ASP A 242 -6.93 4.03 -7.52
N ALA A 243 -5.71 3.46 -7.48
CA ALA A 243 -4.61 4.08 -6.73
C ALA A 243 -4.21 5.44 -7.33
N LEU A 244 -4.14 5.57 -8.67
CA LEU A 244 -3.88 6.83 -9.34
C LEU A 244 -4.96 7.87 -9.01
N ARG A 245 -6.24 7.49 -9.11
CA ARG A 245 -7.37 8.37 -8.77
C ARG A 245 -7.27 8.86 -7.34
N ASN A 246 -7.00 7.97 -6.40
CA ASN A 246 -6.89 8.30 -4.97
C ASN A 246 -5.73 9.25 -4.68
N VAL A 247 -4.55 8.99 -5.23
CA VAL A 247 -3.36 9.83 -5.02
C VAL A 247 -3.54 11.19 -5.66
N LEU A 248 -3.93 11.26 -6.94
CA LEU A 248 -4.08 12.53 -7.67
C LEU A 248 -5.22 13.39 -7.09
N SER A 249 -6.36 12.78 -6.72
CA SER A 249 -7.45 13.50 -6.03
C SER A 249 -7.03 14.01 -4.65
N THR A 250 -6.14 13.30 -3.96
CA THR A 250 -5.58 13.74 -2.68
C THR A 250 -4.69 14.97 -2.88
N VAL A 251 -3.78 14.89 -3.84
CA VAL A 251 -2.87 16.00 -4.17
C VAL A 251 -3.64 17.23 -4.62
N ARG A 252 -4.70 17.07 -5.40
CA ARG A 252 -5.59 18.16 -5.82
C ARG A 252 -6.13 19.00 -4.66
N LYS A 253 -6.42 18.38 -3.50
CA LYS A 253 -6.98 19.08 -2.33
C LYS A 253 -6.06 20.15 -1.74
N PHE A 254 -4.76 20.04 -1.95
CA PHE A 254 -3.76 20.98 -1.43
C PHE A 254 -2.89 21.65 -2.49
N THR A 255 -3.18 21.46 -3.77
CA THR A 255 -2.50 22.10 -4.90
C THR A 255 -3.29 23.31 -5.38
N SER A 256 -2.67 24.48 -5.37
CA SER A 256 -3.28 25.73 -5.85
C SER A 256 -3.24 25.85 -7.37
N GLY A 257 -2.17 25.33 -7.99
CA GLY A 257 -1.94 25.32 -9.43
C GLY A 257 -2.38 24.02 -10.09
N LYS A 258 -1.59 23.54 -11.03
CA LYS A 258 -1.84 22.30 -11.78
C LYS A 258 -1.30 21.08 -11.05
N VAL A 259 -2.00 19.97 -11.18
CA VAL A 259 -1.49 18.65 -10.82
C VAL A 259 -0.89 18.00 -12.06
N TRP A 260 0.39 17.68 -11.98
CA TRP A 260 1.13 16.95 -13.00
C TRP A 260 1.22 15.47 -12.58
N ALA A 261 0.85 14.55 -13.48
CA ALA A 261 1.00 13.11 -13.26
C ALA A 261 2.03 12.54 -14.23
N VAL A 262 3.15 12.04 -13.68
CA VAL A 262 4.17 11.28 -14.42
C VAL A 262 3.96 9.81 -14.10
N PHE A 263 3.55 8.98 -15.07
CA PHE A 263 3.20 7.59 -14.80
C PHE A 263 3.35 6.69 -16.01
N GLY A 264 3.46 5.39 -15.74
CA GLY A 264 3.48 4.32 -16.71
C GLY A 264 2.81 3.07 -16.15
N ALA A 265 2.88 1.98 -16.90
CA ALA A 265 2.40 0.67 -16.45
C ALA A 265 3.45 -0.41 -16.68
N GLY A 266 3.42 -1.45 -15.83
CA GLY A 266 4.32 -2.59 -15.97
C GLY A 266 3.95 -3.47 -17.17
N GLY A 267 4.97 -3.96 -17.87
CA GLY A 267 4.86 -5.04 -18.83
C GLY A 267 4.67 -6.40 -18.17
N ASP A 268 4.24 -7.41 -18.92
CA ASP A 268 3.96 -8.78 -18.45
C ASP A 268 2.96 -8.78 -17.26
N ARG A 269 2.01 -7.87 -17.32
CA ARG A 269 0.91 -7.70 -16.36
C ARG A 269 -0.38 -7.53 -17.10
N ASP A 270 -1.51 -7.51 -16.38
CA ASP A 270 -2.84 -7.33 -16.94
C ASP A 270 -2.89 -6.06 -17.84
N PRO A 271 -3.05 -6.20 -19.16
CA PRO A 271 -3.09 -5.06 -20.07
C PRO A 271 -4.42 -4.29 -19.98
N MET A 272 -5.50 -4.90 -19.46
CA MET A 272 -6.83 -4.28 -19.39
C MET A 272 -6.84 -3.06 -18.46
N LYS A 273 -5.98 -3.03 -17.46
CA LYS A 273 -5.86 -1.89 -16.54
C LYS A 273 -5.20 -0.66 -17.18
N ARG A 274 -4.44 -0.82 -18.27
CA ARG A 274 -3.66 0.28 -18.88
C ARG A 274 -4.55 1.43 -19.36
N PRO A 275 -5.62 1.19 -20.15
CA PRO A 275 -6.57 2.25 -20.51
C PRO A 275 -7.29 2.86 -19.30
N LEU A 276 -7.64 2.04 -18.30
CA LEU A 276 -8.29 2.52 -17.08
C LEU A 276 -7.38 3.47 -16.29
N MET A 277 -6.08 3.18 -16.22
CA MET A 277 -5.08 4.09 -15.64
C MET A 277 -5.00 5.41 -16.39
N GLY A 278 -4.96 5.38 -17.73
CA GLY A 278 -4.99 6.57 -18.57
C GLY A 278 -6.22 7.43 -18.32
N LYS A 279 -7.41 6.81 -18.25
CA LYS A 279 -8.67 7.47 -17.94
C LYS A 279 -8.65 8.10 -16.53
N ALA A 280 -8.24 7.34 -15.52
CA ALA A 280 -8.16 7.84 -14.14
C ALA A 280 -7.24 9.05 -14.00
N ALA A 281 -6.08 9.03 -14.65
CA ALA A 281 -5.16 10.17 -14.66
C ALA A 281 -5.78 11.38 -15.39
N ALA A 282 -6.43 11.19 -16.52
CA ALA A 282 -7.08 12.27 -17.30
C ALA A 282 -8.24 12.94 -16.56
N GLU A 283 -8.93 12.20 -15.69
CA GLU A 283 -10.04 12.73 -14.88
C GLU A 283 -9.58 13.52 -13.64
N THR A 284 -8.30 13.37 -13.23
CA THR A 284 -7.85 13.86 -11.92
C THR A 284 -6.64 14.79 -11.97
N ALA A 285 -5.84 14.77 -13.03
CA ALA A 285 -4.69 15.65 -13.23
C ALA A 285 -4.88 16.60 -14.42
N ASP A 286 -4.17 17.73 -14.39
CA ASP A 286 -4.23 18.76 -15.43
C ASP A 286 -3.22 18.51 -16.54
N VAL A 287 -2.08 17.91 -16.20
CA VAL A 287 -1.00 17.61 -17.14
C VAL A 287 -0.53 16.18 -16.96
N LEU A 288 -0.54 15.42 -18.05
CA LEU A 288 -0.15 14.02 -18.05
C LEU A 288 1.17 13.84 -18.79
N VAL A 289 2.10 13.14 -18.17
CA VAL A 289 3.35 12.68 -18.80
C VAL A 289 3.34 11.15 -18.73
N VAL A 290 3.06 10.52 -19.87
CA VAL A 290 3.00 9.05 -19.97
C VAL A 290 4.38 8.53 -20.34
N THR A 291 4.91 7.63 -19.54
CA THR A 291 6.28 7.13 -19.64
C THR A 291 6.39 5.62 -19.41
N SER A 292 7.61 5.09 -19.49
CA SER A 292 7.90 3.70 -19.13
C SER A 292 7.92 3.51 -17.61
N ASP A 293 7.43 2.36 -17.16
CA ASP A 293 7.61 1.85 -15.78
C ASP A 293 8.66 0.72 -15.80
N ASN A 294 8.25 -0.53 -15.61
CA ASN A 294 9.04 -1.73 -15.84
C ASN A 294 8.51 -2.44 -17.11
N PRO A 295 9.00 -2.15 -18.31
CA PRO A 295 8.44 -2.73 -19.53
C PRO A 295 8.65 -4.24 -19.63
N ARG A 296 9.62 -4.80 -18.91
CA ARG A 296 10.01 -6.22 -18.94
C ARG A 296 10.22 -6.72 -20.36
N SER A 297 9.45 -7.73 -20.83
CA SER A 297 9.57 -8.26 -22.17
C SER A 297 8.87 -7.44 -23.25
N GLU A 298 7.97 -6.52 -22.87
CA GLU A 298 7.19 -5.71 -23.81
C GLU A 298 7.94 -4.45 -24.27
N GLU A 299 7.60 -3.95 -25.46
CA GLU A 299 8.12 -2.67 -25.93
C GLU A 299 7.41 -1.51 -25.21
N PRO A 300 8.17 -0.54 -24.64
CA PRO A 300 7.62 0.59 -23.87
C PRO A 300 6.53 1.37 -24.59
N GLU A 301 6.72 1.62 -25.90
CA GLU A 301 5.81 2.39 -26.75
C GLU A 301 4.46 1.67 -26.90
N SER A 302 4.44 0.34 -26.91
CA SER A 302 3.21 -0.46 -26.94
C SER A 302 2.39 -0.26 -25.66
N ILE A 303 3.06 -0.29 -24.51
CA ILE A 303 2.41 -0.06 -23.20
C ILE A 303 1.86 1.36 -23.12
N ILE A 304 2.66 2.36 -23.52
CA ILE A 304 2.28 3.77 -23.55
C ILE A 304 1.07 3.99 -24.45
N SER A 305 1.03 3.36 -25.64
CA SER A 305 -0.10 3.44 -26.56
C SER A 305 -1.40 2.90 -25.95
N GLN A 306 -1.32 1.81 -25.18
CA GLN A 306 -2.47 1.24 -24.48
C GLN A 306 -2.97 2.16 -23.36
N ILE A 307 -2.08 2.79 -22.60
CA ILE A 307 -2.45 3.80 -21.60
C ILE A 307 -3.14 4.98 -22.29
N ALA A 308 -2.55 5.48 -23.38
CA ALA A 308 -3.03 6.62 -24.14
C ALA A 308 -4.43 6.41 -24.70
N SER A 309 -4.80 5.17 -25.08
CA SER A 309 -6.14 4.85 -25.57
C SER A 309 -7.26 5.15 -24.55
N GLY A 310 -6.94 5.24 -23.26
CA GLY A 310 -7.90 5.60 -22.20
C GLY A 310 -7.96 7.09 -21.86
N ILE A 311 -6.99 7.90 -22.33
CA ILE A 311 -6.89 9.33 -21.97
C ILE A 311 -7.96 10.18 -22.68
N GLY A 312 -8.45 9.74 -23.84
CA GLY A 312 -9.46 10.47 -24.61
C GLY A 312 -8.88 11.75 -25.26
N GLU A 313 -9.61 12.88 -25.15
CA GLU A 313 -9.24 14.15 -25.76
C GLU A 313 -8.27 15.01 -24.92
N THR A 314 -7.96 14.56 -23.69
CA THR A 314 -7.03 15.27 -22.79
C THR A 314 -5.63 15.29 -23.40
N LYS A 315 -5.00 16.46 -23.42
CA LYS A 315 -3.62 16.59 -23.92
C LYS A 315 -2.64 15.91 -22.96
N PHE A 316 -1.72 15.14 -23.50
CA PHE A 316 -0.67 14.48 -22.75
C PHE A 316 0.65 14.50 -23.49
N ILE A 317 1.73 14.34 -22.75
CA ILE A 317 3.10 14.23 -23.22
C ILE A 317 3.49 12.75 -23.20
N VAL A 318 4.19 12.29 -24.23
CA VAL A 318 4.80 10.95 -24.29
C VAL A 318 6.31 11.10 -24.25
N GLU A 319 6.93 10.47 -23.26
CA GLU A 319 8.37 10.36 -23.18
C GLU A 319 8.70 8.98 -22.60
N SER A 320 9.20 8.07 -23.43
CA SER A 320 9.48 6.69 -23.02
C SER A 320 10.66 6.56 -22.05
N ASP A 321 11.63 7.47 -22.10
CA ASP A 321 12.69 7.56 -21.09
C ASP A 321 12.15 8.20 -19.81
N ARG A 322 12.00 7.37 -18.76
CA ARG A 322 11.39 7.80 -17.50
C ARG A 322 12.13 8.94 -16.81
N ARG A 323 13.48 8.98 -16.89
CA ARG A 323 14.27 10.08 -16.35
C ARG A 323 13.95 11.40 -17.06
N LYS A 324 13.90 11.37 -18.39
CA LYS A 324 13.52 12.55 -19.17
C LYS A 324 12.09 12.99 -18.91
N ALA A 325 11.18 12.04 -18.75
CA ALA A 325 9.79 12.34 -18.42
C ALA A 325 9.65 13.05 -17.07
N ILE A 326 10.36 12.57 -16.03
CA ILE A 326 10.43 13.22 -14.71
C ILE A 326 11.02 14.63 -14.86
N PHE A 327 12.19 14.76 -15.50
CA PHE A 327 12.83 16.08 -15.70
C PHE A 327 11.96 17.03 -16.49
N TYR A 328 11.24 16.54 -17.51
CA TYR A 328 10.28 17.36 -18.26
C TYR A 328 9.21 17.97 -17.34
N ALA A 329 8.60 17.16 -16.48
CA ALA A 329 7.60 17.64 -15.54
C ALA A 329 8.18 18.65 -14.53
N LEU A 330 9.35 18.35 -13.94
CA LEU A 330 10.01 19.20 -12.96
C LEU A 330 10.45 20.56 -13.55
N CYS A 331 10.85 20.57 -14.84
CA CYS A 331 11.30 21.77 -15.56
C CYS A 331 10.14 22.71 -15.91
N ASN A 332 8.96 22.14 -16.21
CA ASN A 332 7.82 22.89 -16.75
C ASN A 332 6.72 23.19 -15.72
N ALA A 333 6.79 22.62 -14.53
CA ALA A 333 5.85 22.92 -13.46
C ALA A 333 6.20 24.24 -12.76
N ASP A 334 5.18 25.03 -12.43
CA ASP A 334 5.31 26.31 -11.75
C ASP A 334 5.26 26.13 -10.21
N ALA A 335 5.52 27.22 -9.48
CA ALA A 335 5.63 27.19 -8.01
C ALA A 335 4.33 26.76 -7.28
N ASP A 336 3.17 27.01 -7.89
CA ASP A 336 1.86 26.62 -7.31
C ASP A 336 1.44 25.22 -7.76
N ASP A 337 2.20 24.58 -8.66
CA ASP A 337 1.91 23.25 -9.18
C ASP A 337 2.42 22.17 -8.23
N THR A 338 1.90 20.97 -8.42
CA THR A 338 2.39 19.76 -7.75
C THR A 338 2.65 18.66 -8.79
N VAL A 339 3.86 18.09 -8.77
CA VAL A 339 4.23 16.95 -9.60
C VAL A 339 4.13 15.68 -8.79
N VAL A 340 3.43 14.68 -9.33
CA VAL A 340 3.35 13.34 -8.73
C VAL A 340 3.95 12.32 -9.69
N VAL A 341 5.03 11.68 -9.26
CA VAL A 341 5.67 10.59 -10.01
C VAL A 341 5.12 9.26 -9.48
N CYS A 342 4.33 8.58 -10.31
CA CYS A 342 3.57 7.39 -9.93
C CYS A 342 4.12 6.11 -10.58
N GLY A 343 3.90 4.97 -9.92
CA GLY A 343 4.17 3.61 -10.41
C GLY A 343 5.20 2.88 -9.58
N LYS A 344 6.41 3.40 -9.49
CA LYS A 344 7.54 2.71 -8.87
C LYS A 344 7.65 2.90 -7.35
N GLY A 345 7.27 4.07 -6.85
CA GLY A 345 7.32 4.36 -5.41
C GLY A 345 8.67 4.06 -4.77
N HIS A 346 8.75 2.94 -4.06
CA HIS A 346 9.97 2.49 -3.36
C HIS A 346 10.94 1.68 -4.21
N GLU A 347 10.57 1.31 -5.44
CA GLU A 347 11.43 0.50 -6.30
C GLU A 347 12.72 1.25 -6.66
N THR A 348 13.83 0.54 -6.60
CA THR A 348 15.18 1.06 -6.88
C THR A 348 15.76 0.52 -8.18
N THR A 349 14.95 -0.16 -8.98
CA THR A 349 15.37 -0.70 -10.28
C THR A 349 14.29 -0.52 -11.33
N GLN A 350 14.69 -0.41 -12.61
CA GLN A 350 13.83 -0.54 -13.77
C GLN A 350 14.19 -1.82 -14.51
N GLU A 351 13.19 -2.66 -14.81
CA GLU A 351 13.37 -3.94 -15.47
C GLU A 351 13.02 -3.82 -16.96
N VAL A 352 14.02 -4.05 -17.83
CA VAL A 352 13.91 -3.99 -19.29
C VAL A 352 14.54 -5.26 -19.87
N LYS A 353 13.77 -6.07 -20.61
CA LYS A 353 14.24 -7.31 -21.26
C LYS A 353 15.02 -8.22 -20.27
N ASP A 354 14.39 -8.52 -19.12
CA ASP A 354 14.93 -9.34 -18.03
C ASP A 354 16.19 -8.79 -17.34
N VAL A 355 16.61 -7.56 -17.67
CA VAL A 355 17.75 -6.89 -17.03
C VAL A 355 17.22 -5.81 -16.10
N LYS A 356 17.69 -5.80 -14.85
CA LYS A 356 17.38 -4.76 -13.87
C LYS A 356 18.48 -3.70 -13.86
N TYR A 357 18.10 -2.49 -14.20
CA TYR A 357 18.95 -1.30 -14.15
C TYR A 357 18.66 -0.52 -12.88
N PRO A 358 19.67 0.06 -12.21
CA PRO A 358 19.44 0.96 -11.08
C PRO A 358 18.56 2.15 -11.50
N PHE A 359 17.45 2.34 -10.82
CA PHE A 359 16.52 3.44 -11.08
C PHE A 359 15.59 3.66 -9.89
N ASP A 360 15.71 4.80 -9.23
CA ASP A 360 14.86 5.21 -8.12
C ASP A 360 14.25 6.57 -8.44
N ASP A 361 12.92 6.67 -8.51
CA ASP A 361 12.23 7.91 -8.84
C ASP A 361 12.61 9.06 -7.90
N ARG A 362 12.84 8.76 -6.62
CA ARG A 362 13.22 9.76 -5.60
C ARG A 362 14.62 10.32 -5.86
N GLU A 363 15.57 9.45 -6.18
CA GLU A 363 16.93 9.89 -6.52
C GLU A 363 16.94 10.69 -7.82
N VAL A 364 16.20 10.25 -8.84
CA VAL A 364 16.05 10.99 -10.09
C VAL A 364 15.45 12.38 -9.85
N CYS A 365 14.44 12.49 -8.97
CA CYS A 365 13.89 13.80 -8.61
C CYS A 365 14.93 14.70 -7.89
N ARG A 366 15.74 14.12 -6.98
CA ARG A 366 16.81 14.86 -6.27
C ARG A 366 17.97 15.30 -7.16
N GLU A 367 18.26 14.53 -8.24
CA GLU A 367 19.29 14.87 -9.23
C GLU A 367 18.89 16.06 -10.12
N PHE A 368 17.62 16.47 -10.11
CA PHE A 368 17.17 17.64 -10.86
C PHE A 368 17.73 18.91 -10.22
N CYS A 369 18.56 19.64 -11.00
CA CYS A 369 19.29 20.85 -10.60
C CYS A 369 18.78 22.08 -11.33
#